data_625f5c1a3345b4efd05ee7a338f797e0
#
_entry.id   625f5c1a3345b4efd05ee7a338f797e0
#
_cell.length_a   1.000
_cell.length_b   1.000
_cell.length_c   1.000
_cell.angle_alpha   90.00
_cell.angle_beta   90.00
_cell.angle_gamma   90.00
#
_symmetry.space_group_name_H-M   'P 1'
#
loop_
_entity.id
_entity.type
_entity.pdbx_description
1 polymer ?
#
loop_
_entity_poly.entity_id
_entity_poly.type
_entity_poly.pdbx_seq_one_letter_code
_entity_poly.pdbx_strand_id
1 'polypeptide(L)'
;VADPAVIEGAIADEFEWAESLTSHWRTNTDLSEFNRAAVTNAMPVPWPVLTLSRRAAEISRETDGAYDITVGPLVRLWGFGPGPRRSQPPTDSEIDAVLPVVGWQKLEVLDGLLRKQHPALEVDLSSIAVGWAVDQVAQLLERRGYTNFLVEAGGELRARGRWTIAIEHPPRTCTVTNESVGTSGTYRRNFQSGGRQYSHLIDPRTGRPITHRTVSVSVRHADCAQADAWAAALNVLGVEAGLPLAERLNLAAQFVSERNGGKLEVRSSAAWTTREALPSATPDGKR
;
A
#
# COMPACT_ATOMS: atom_id res chain seq x y z
N VAL A 1 19.07 -1.70 28.96
CA VAL A 1 18.75 -0.99 27.69
C VAL A 1 19.83 -1.40 26.69
N ALA A 2 19.45 -1.95 25.55
CA ALA A 2 20.42 -2.33 24.52
C ALA A 2 21.14 -1.07 23.99
N ASP A 3 22.38 -1.24 23.53
CA ASP A 3 23.13 -0.18 22.86
C ASP A 3 22.31 0.35 21.65
N PRO A 4 22.08 1.68 21.55
CA PRO A 4 21.35 2.26 20.42
C PRO A 4 21.89 1.83 19.05
N ALA A 5 23.20 1.73 18.87
CA ALA A 5 23.82 1.32 17.61
C ALA A 5 23.47 -0.13 17.22
N VAL A 6 23.33 -1.01 18.21
CA VAL A 6 22.93 -2.42 17.98
C VAL A 6 21.47 -2.52 17.51
N ILE A 7 20.58 -1.68 18.05
CA ILE A 7 19.18 -1.70 17.65
C ILE A 7 18.99 -1.04 16.28
N GLU A 8 19.71 0.05 16.00
CA GLU A 8 19.70 0.71 14.68
C GLU A 8 20.17 -0.26 13.58
N GLY A 9 21.28 -0.96 13.80
CA GLY A 9 21.76 -1.98 12.87
C GLY A 9 20.73 -3.08 12.63
N ALA A 10 20.11 -3.59 13.69
CA ALA A 10 19.11 -4.65 13.55
C ALA A 10 17.83 -4.18 12.84
N ILE A 11 17.41 -2.93 13.01
CA ILE A 11 16.28 -2.34 12.26
C ILE A 11 16.64 -2.21 10.77
N ALA A 12 17.85 -1.73 10.46
CA ALA A 12 18.33 -1.62 9.08
C ALA A 12 18.39 -2.99 8.38
N ASP A 13 18.91 -4.01 9.08
CA ASP A 13 18.98 -5.39 8.59
C ASP A 13 17.58 -5.98 8.32
N GLU A 14 16.61 -5.70 9.19
CA GLU A 14 15.22 -6.18 9.02
C GLU A 14 14.54 -5.54 7.81
N PHE A 15 14.72 -4.23 7.57
CA PHE A 15 14.23 -3.56 6.36
C PHE A 15 14.92 -4.09 5.09
N GLU A 16 16.24 -4.25 5.12
CA GLU A 16 17.01 -4.80 3.99
C GLU A 16 16.56 -6.23 3.65
N TRP A 17 16.37 -7.07 4.69
CA TRP A 17 15.83 -8.41 4.53
C TRP A 17 14.42 -8.39 3.90
N ALA A 18 13.52 -7.56 4.41
CA ALA A 18 12.18 -7.44 3.89
C ALA A 18 12.17 -7.00 2.42
N GLU A 19 12.97 -6.01 2.07
CA GLU A 19 13.09 -5.51 0.70
C GLU A 19 13.70 -6.55 -0.23
N SER A 20 14.71 -7.31 0.23
CA SER A 20 15.35 -8.36 -0.57
C SER A 20 14.38 -9.47 -1.00
N LEU A 21 13.31 -9.70 -0.24
CA LEU A 21 12.31 -10.72 -0.53
C LEU A 21 11.13 -10.20 -1.38
N THR A 22 10.75 -8.93 -1.22
CA THR A 22 9.47 -8.41 -1.76
C THR A 22 9.63 -7.34 -2.84
N SER A 23 10.83 -6.81 -3.06
CA SER A 23 11.06 -5.74 -4.03
C SER A 23 11.10 -6.26 -5.45
N HIS A 24 10.28 -5.68 -6.33
CA HIS A 24 10.40 -5.83 -7.80
C HIS A 24 11.24 -4.71 -8.43
N TRP A 25 11.69 -3.74 -7.63
CA TRP A 25 12.60 -2.68 -8.07
C TRP A 25 14.06 -3.14 -8.14
N ARG A 26 14.44 -4.12 -7.32
CA ARG A 26 15.73 -4.79 -7.37
C ARG A 26 15.71 -5.91 -8.41
N THR A 27 16.73 -6.01 -9.22
CA THR A 27 16.79 -6.99 -10.31
C THR A 27 17.19 -8.40 -9.86
N ASN A 28 17.72 -8.54 -8.64
CA ASN A 28 18.30 -9.76 -8.09
C ASN A 28 17.44 -10.39 -6.97
N THR A 29 16.13 -10.13 -6.96
CA THR A 29 15.19 -10.76 -6.02
C THR A 29 14.42 -11.91 -6.67
N ASP A 30 13.95 -12.87 -5.86
CA ASP A 30 13.12 -13.98 -6.33
C ASP A 30 11.83 -13.47 -7.01
N LEU A 31 11.22 -12.39 -6.47
CA LEU A 31 10.06 -11.75 -7.08
C LEU A 31 10.38 -11.18 -8.47
N SER A 32 11.54 -10.55 -8.61
CA SER A 32 11.99 -10.04 -9.90
C SER A 32 12.32 -11.16 -10.90
N GLU A 33 12.82 -12.29 -10.42
CA GLU A 33 13.02 -13.49 -11.23
C GLU A 33 11.69 -14.06 -11.71
N PHE A 34 10.72 -14.22 -10.79
CA PHE A 34 9.35 -14.61 -11.13
C PHE A 34 8.73 -13.68 -12.19
N ASN A 35 8.89 -12.36 -12.03
CA ASN A 35 8.34 -11.37 -12.97
C ASN A 35 8.98 -11.50 -14.36
N ARG A 36 10.30 -11.69 -14.45
CA ARG A 36 11.02 -11.84 -15.73
C ARG A 36 10.81 -13.18 -16.41
N ALA A 37 10.46 -14.21 -15.68
CA ALA A 37 10.24 -15.54 -16.24
C ALA A 37 9.07 -15.52 -17.23
N ALA A 38 9.36 -15.72 -18.52
CA ALA A 38 8.35 -15.74 -19.58
C ALA A 38 7.65 -17.12 -19.69
N VAL A 39 7.23 -17.66 -18.54
CA VAL A 39 6.61 -18.99 -18.40
C VAL A 39 5.32 -18.91 -17.61
N THR A 40 4.46 -19.91 -17.78
CA THR A 40 3.20 -20.07 -17.02
C THR A 40 3.25 -21.23 -16.03
N ASN A 41 4.43 -21.84 -15.85
CA ASN A 41 4.64 -22.88 -14.84
C ASN A 41 4.63 -22.26 -13.43
N ALA A 42 4.21 -23.05 -12.44
CA ALA A 42 4.32 -22.66 -11.04
C ALA A 42 5.80 -22.55 -10.65
N MET A 43 6.17 -21.48 -9.97
CA MET A 43 7.53 -21.15 -9.53
C MET A 43 7.57 -20.95 -8.02
N PRO A 44 8.63 -21.42 -7.33
CA PRO A 44 8.82 -21.11 -5.92
C PRO A 44 9.08 -19.61 -5.75
N VAL A 45 8.51 -19.05 -4.68
CA VAL A 45 8.77 -17.68 -4.24
C VAL A 45 8.86 -17.65 -2.71
N PRO A 46 9.50 -16.65 -2.12
CA PRO A 46 9.60 -16.51 -0.67
C PRO A 46 8.21 -16.47 -0.01
N TRP A 47 8.11 -17.02 1.20
CA TRP A 47 6.85 -17.07 1.94
C TRP A 47 6.16 -15.71 2.12
N PRO A 48 6.88 -14.57 2.28
CA PRO A 48 6.22 -13.27 2.36
C PRO A 48 5.47 -12.92 1.08
N VAL A 49 6.07 -13.21 -0.09
CA VAL A 49 5.44 -12.97 -1.40
C VAL A 49 4.13 -13.75 -1.50
N LEU A 50 4.11 -15.03 -1.09
CA LEU A 50 2.89 -15.85 -1.07
C LEU A 50 1.83 -15.27 -0.13
N THR A 51 2.24 -14.90 1.09
CA THR A 51 1.32 -14.37 2.10
C THR A 51 0.72 -13.04 1.68
N LEU A 52 1.55 -12.13 1.15
CA LEU A 52 1.09 -10.84 0.66
C LEU A 52 0.21 -10.99 -0.58
N SER A 53 0.52 -11.93 -1.47
CA SER A 53 -0.32 -12.23 -2.64
C SER A 53 -1.71 -12.76 -2.26
N ARG A 54 -1.82 -13.62 -1.23
CA ARG A 54 -3.13 -14.08 -0.72
C ARG A 54 -3.94 -12.92 -0.15
N ARG A 55 -3.34 -12.10 0.71
CA ARG A 55 -3.98 -10.90 1.28
C ARG A 55 -4.41 -9.93 0.19
N ALA A 56 -3.57 -9.71 -0.80
CA ALA A 56 -3.88 -8.86 -1.95
C ALA A 56 -5.08 -9.39 -2.75
N ALA A 57 -5.16 -10.71 -2.98
CA ALA A 57 -6.29 -11.32 -3.69
C ALA A 57 -7.63 -11.16 -2.94
N GLU A 58 -7.61 -11.17 -1.60
CA GLU A 58 -8.78 -10.87 -0.78
C GLU A 58 -9.26 -9.44 -0.99
N ILE A 59 -8.34 -8.46 -0.95
CA ILE A 59 -8.65 -7.05 -1.20
C ILE A 59 -9.11 -6.83 -2.64
N SER A 60 -8.46 -7.49 -3.60
CA SER A 60 -8.85 -7.42 -5.02
C SER A 60 -10.30 -7.88 -5.23
N ARG A 61 -10.71 -8.94 -4.55
CA ARG A 61 -12.10 -9.46 -4.61
C ARG A 61 -13.10 -8.46 -4.01
N GLU A 62 -12.80 -7.90 -2.84
CA GLU A 62 -13.68 -6.94 -2.17
C GLU A 62 -13.81 -5.61 -2.92
N THR A 63 -12.80 -5.25 -3.73
CA THR A 63 -12.74 -3.99 -4.48
C THR A 63 -13.10 -4.14 -5.97
N ASP A 64 -13.57 -5.34 -6.38
CA ASP A 64 -13.85 -5.66 -7.79
C ASP A 64 -12.68 -5.30 -8.72
N GLY A 65 -11.45 -5.66 -8.28
CA GLY A 65 -10.22 -5.45 -9.05
C GLY A 65 -9.70 -4.00 -9.06
N ALA A 66 -10.26 -3.08 -8.27
CA ALA A 66 -9.67 -1.74 -8.13
C ALA A 66 -8.31 -1.79 -7.42
N TYR A 67 -8.09 -2.78 -6.58
CA TYR A 67 -6.80 -3.17 -6.06
C TYR A 67 -6.31 -4.43 -6.76
N ASP A 68 -5.12 -4.38 -7.34
CA ASP A 68 -4.57 -5.52 -8.07
C ASP A 68 -3.05 -5.45 -8.10
N ILE A 69 -2.38 -6.39 -7.45
CA ILE A 69 -0.92 -6.47 -7.45
C ILE A 69 -0.33 -6.91 -8.79
N THR A 70 -1.16 -7.27 -9.78
CA THR A 70 -0.68 -7.55 -11.14
C THR A 70 -0.61 -6.30 -12.02
N VAL A 71 -0.87 -5.13 -11.47
CA VAL A 71 -0.87 -3.83 -12.16
C VAL A 71 0.50 -3.38 -12.68
N GLY A 72 1.59 -4.05 -12.28
CA GLY A 72 2.99 -3.70 -12.60
C GLY A 72 3.25 -3.34 -14.06
N PRO A 73 2.79 -4.10 -15.06
CA PRO A 73 2.97 -3.77 -16.47
C PRO A 73 2.33 -2.43 -16.86
N LEU A 74 1.18 -2.07 -16.30
CA LEU A 74 0.53 -0.78 -16.54
C LEU A 74 1.28 0.36 -15.84
N VAL A 75 1.70 0.17 -14.59
CA VAL A 75 2.50 1.15 -13.83
C VAL A 75 3.79 1.47 -14.59
N ARG A 76 4.45 0.45 -15.15
CA ARG A 76 5.64 0.62 -16.00
C ARG A 76 5.30 1.33 -17.32
N LEU A 77 4.21 0.98 -17.98
CA LEU A 77 3.74 1.62 -19.21
C LEU A 77 3.53 3.14 -19.01
N TRP A 78 2.99 3.54 -17.86
CA TRP A 78 2.82 4.95 -17.50
C TRP A 78 4.09 5.64 -17.02
N GLY A 79 5.23 4.92 -16.88
CA GLY A 79 6.52 5.46 -16.45
C GLY A 79 6.64 5.68 -14.94
N PHE A 80 5.81 5.04 -14.13
CA PHE A 80 5.86 5.10 -12.67
C PHE A 80 6.56 3.89 -12.03
N GLY A 81 6.77 2.82 -12.79
CA GLY A 81 7.46 1.60 -12.37
C GLY A 81 8.97 1.64 -12.62
N PRO A 82 9.66 0.49 -12.42
CA PRO A 82 11.05 0.33 -12.80
C PRO A 82 11.25 0.59 -14.29
N GLY A 83 12.30 1.37 -14.64
CA GLY A 83 12.64 1.72 -16.01
C GLY A 83 12.53 3.22 -16.30
N PRO A 84 12.52 3.62 -17.58
CA PRO A 84 12.53 5.02 -17.98
C PRO A 84 11.20 5.70 -17.61
N ARG A 85 11.31 6.93 -17.10
CA ARG A 85 10.15 7.80 -16.87
C ARG A 85 9.56 8.27 -18.20
N ARG A 86 8.24 8.43 -18.24
CA ARG A 86 7.54 9.05 -19.37
C ARG A 86 7.18 10.50 -19.05
N SER A 87 7.22 11.34 -20.09
CA SER A 87 6.72 12.72 -20.05
C SER A 87 5.41 12.90 -20.84
N GLN A 88 4.98 11.84 -21.54
CA GLN A 88 3.75 11.80 -22.33
C GLN A 88 2.93 10.58 -21.91
N PRO A 89 1.60 10.68 -21.85
CA PRO A 89 0.76 9.54 -21.60
C PRO A 89 0.91 8.48 -22.70
N PRO A 90 0.75 7.19 -22.39
CA PRO A 90 0.65 6.15 -23.41
C PRO A 90 -0.59 6.38 -24.28
N THR A 91 -0.52 5.91 -25.52
CA THR A 91 -1.67 5.86 -26.43
C THR A 91 -2.69 4.81 -25.97
N ASP A 92 -3.93 4.94 -26.43
CA ASP A 92 -4.97 3.95 -26.16
C ASP A 92 -4.57 2.56 -26.64
N SER A 93 -3.95 2.46 -27.81
CA SER A 93 -3.43 1.19 -28.35
C SER A 93 -2.35 0.55 -27.48
N GLU A 94 -1.44 1.35 -26.86
CA GLU A 94 -0.45 0.82 -25.93
C GLU A 94 -1.11 0.29 -24.65
N ILE A 95 -2.16 0.99 -24.15
CA ILE A 95 -2.92 0.53 -22.98
C ILE A 95 -3.67 -0.75 -23.30
N ASP A 96 -4.40 -0.78 -24.42
CA ASP A 96 -5.18 -1.94 -24.87
C ASP A 96 -4.32 -3.19 -25.11
N ALA A 97 -3.05 -3.00 -25.48
CA ALA A 97 -2.09 -4.11 -25.64
C ALA A 97 -1.62 -4.70 -24.29
N VAL A 98 -1.56 -3.90 -23.23
CA VAL A 98 -1.09 -4.32 -21.90
C VAL A 98 -2.23 -4.77 -20.98
N LEU A 99 -3.41 -4.15 -21.09
CA LEU A 99 -4.54 -4.42 -20.20
C LEU A 99 -4.91 -5.91 -20.10
N PRO A 100 -4.91 -6.72 -21.19
CA PRO A 100 -5.21 -8.15 -21.11
C PRO A 100 -4.20 -8.97 -20.29
N VAL A 101 -3.01 -8.46 -20.03
CA VAL A 101 -1.99 -9.13 -19.20
C VAL A 101 -2.32 -9.02 -17.72
N VAL A 102 -2.92 -7.90 -17.30
CA VAL A 102 -3.27 -7.58 -15.91
C VAL A 102 -4.55 -8.29 -15.49
N GLY A 103 -4.65 -8.65 -14.23
CA GLY A 103 -5.84 -9.25 -13.63
C GLY A 103 -5.46 -10.21 -12.49
N TRP A 104 -5.86 -9.88 -11.26
CA TRP A 104 -5.53 -10.67 -10.06
C TRP A 104 -5.98 -12.14 -10.16
N GLN A 105 -7.07 -12.43 -10.90
CA GLN A 105 -7.55 -13.79 -11.15
C GLN A 105 -6.56 -14.63 -11.98
N LYS A 106 -5.62 -13.98 -12.67
CA LYS A 106 -4.59 -14.63 -13.50
C LYS A 106 -3.33 -14.99 -12.70
N LEU A 107 -3.29 -14.62 -11.41
CA LEU A 107 -2.23 -14.99 -10.48
C LEU A 107 -2.77 -16.03 -9.51
N GLU A 108 -2.24 -17.24 -9.56
CA GLU A 108 -2.63 -18.33 -8.68
C GLU A 108 -1.61 -18.50 -7.57
N VAL A 109 -2.08 -18.47 -6.33
CA VAL A 109 -1.27 -18.73 -5.13
C VAL A 109 -1.48 -20.16 -4.70
N LEU A 110 -0.47 -20.98 -4.91
CA LEU A 110 -0.45 -22.39 -4.58
C LEU A 110 0.29 -22.61 -3.25
N ASP A 111 0.46 -23.87 -2.85
CA ASP A 111 1.28 -24.20 -1.68
C ASP A 111 2.76 -24.07 -2.02
N GLY A 112 3.41 -23.05 -1.45
CA GLY A 112 4.82 -22.72 -1.69
C GLY A 112 5.15 -22.10 -3.05
N LEU A 113 4.19 -21.93 -3.97
CA LEU A 113 4.41 -21.56 -5.36
C LEU A 113 3.47 -20.43 -5.82
N LEU A 114 3.91 -19.62 -6.77
CA LEU A 114 3.05 -18.75 -7.59
C LEU A 114 3.00 -19.26 -9.03
N ARG A 115 1.84 -19.14 -9.65
CA ARG A 115 1.64 -19.40 -11.07
C ARG A 115 0.93 -18.24 -11.73
N LYS A 116 1.49 -17.76 -12.84
CA LYS A 116 0.84 -16.75 -13.69
C LYS A 116 0.24 -17.39 -14.92
N GLN A 117 -1.00 -17.01 -15.26
CA GLN A 117 -1.71 -17.53 -16.44
C GLN A 117 -1.26 -16.84 -17.74
N HIS A 118 -0.50 -15.74 -17.65
CA HIS A 118 0.07 -15.02 -18.78
C HIS A 118 1.57 -14.81 -18.57
N PRO A 119 2.46 -15.15 -19.54
CA PRO A 119 3.91 -15.08 -19.33
C PRO A 119 4.43 -13.67 -19.04
N ALA A 120 3.77 -12.62 -19.51
CA ALA A 120 4.12 -11.23 -19.26
C ALA A 120 3.45 -10.62 -18.01
N LEU A 121 2.67 -11.40 -17.24
CA LEU A 121 2.13 -10.93 -15.96
C LEU A 121 3.26 -10.67 -14.98
N GLU A 122 3.19 -9.56 -14.25
CA GLU A 122 4.14 -9.15 -13.22
C GLU A 122 3.42 -8.82 -11.94
N VAL A 123 4.03 -9.17 -10.82
CA VAL A 123 3.55 -8.86 -9.46
C VAL A 123 4.27 -7.62 -8.95
N ASP A 124 3.49 -6.63 -8.52
CA ASP A 124 3.93 -5.39 -7.88
C ASP A 124 3.37 -5.35 -6.45
N LEU A 125 4.23 -5.54 -5.47
CA LEU A 125 3.87 -5.51 -4.05
C LEU A 125 4.06 -4.14 -3.39
N SER A 126 4.36 -3.06 -4.15
CA SER A 126 4.71 -1.74 -3.60
C SER A 126 3.63 -1.13 -2.69
N SER A 127 2.38 -1.57 -2.82
CA SER A 127 1.23 -1.07 -2.04
C SER A 127 0.85 -1.95 -0.86
N ILE A 128 1.73 -2.88 -0.45
CA ILE A 128 1.51 -3.77 0.70
C ILE A 128 2.83 -4.16 1.37
N ALA A 129 3.94 -4.15 0.63
CA ALA A 129 5.23 -4.63 1.13
C ALA A 129 5.90 -3.64 2.09
N VAL A 130 5.68 -2.33 1.92
CA VAL A 130 6.23 -1.32 2.84
C VAL A 130 5.57 -1.46 4.22
N GLY A 131 4.24 -1.56 4.26
CA GLY A 131 3.52 -1.82 5.49
C GLY A 131 3.93 -3.15 6.14
N TRP A 132 4.18 -4.20 5.34
CA TRP A 132 4.67 -5.47 5.86
C TRP A 132 6.08 -5.34 6.46
N ALA A 133 7.00 -4.61 5.84
CA ALA A 133 8.33 -4.37 6.38
C ALA A 133 8.27 -3.60 7.72
N VAL A 134 7.39 -2.61 7.83
CA VAL A 134 7.10 -1.91 9.10
C VAL A 134 6.60 -2.89 10.17
N ASP A 135 5.73 -3.84 9.81
CA ASP A 135 5.26 -4.88 10.73
C ASP A 135 6.40 -5.80 11.19
N GLN A 136 7.36 -6.18 10.30
CA GLN A 136 8.51 -7.00 10.69
C GLN A 136 9.42 -6.27 11.69
N VAL A 137 9.72 -5.00 11.44
CA VAL A 137 10.51 -4.17 12.37
C VAL A 137 9.79 -4.00 13.71
N ALA A 138 8.48 -3.79 13.71
CA ALA A 138 7.70 -3.71 14.94
C ALA A 138 7.77 -5.01 15.75
N GLN A 139 7.64 -6.17 15.07
CA GLN A 139 7.81 -7.48 15.71
C GLN A 139 9.23 -7.71 16.23
N LEU A 140 10.27 -7.24 15.51
CA LEU A 140 11.65 -7.27 15.99
C LEU A 140 11.80 -6.52 17.31
N LEU A 141 11.23 -5.31 17.38
CA LEU A 141 11.25 -4.48 18.60
C LEU A 141 10.50 -5.16 19.76
N GLU A 142 9.33 -5.74 19.50
CA GLU A 142 8.55 -6.49 20.49
C GLU A 142 9.33 -7.72 21.02
N ARG A 143 9.96 -8.51 20.13
CA ARG A 143 10.82 -9.65 20.52
C ARG A 143 12.01 -9.22 21.38
N ARG A 144 12.49 -7.98 21.23
CA ARG A 144 13.57 -7.39 22.04
C ARG A 144 13.08 -6.71 23.33
N GLY A 145 11.76 -6.80 23.63
CA GLY A 145 11.18 -6.30 24.88
C GLY A 145 10.78 -4.82 24.86
N TYR A 146 10.81 -4.15 23.70
CA TYR A 146 10.31 -2.78 23.60
C TYR A 146 8.79 -2.78 23.63
N THR A 147 8.19 -2.00 24.51
CA THR A 147 6.72 -1.92 24.72
C THR A 147 6.11 -0.58 24.30
N ASN A 148 6.96 0.41 23.95
CA ASN A 148 6.53 1.73 23.51
C ASN A 148 7.45 2.23 22.40
N PHE A 149 6.93 2.23 21.17
CA PHE A 149 7.68 2.67 19.97
C PHE A 149 6.73 3.08 18.86
N LEU A 150 7.27 3.83 17.90
CA LEU A 150 6.67 4.16 16.63
C LEU A 150 7.67 3.79 15.53
N VAL A 151 7.27 2.92 14.61
CA VAL A 151 8.02 2.63 13.38
C VAL A 151 7.31 3.31 12.24
N GLU A 152 8.05 4.01 11.39
CA GLU A 152 7.53 4.67 10.19
C GLU A 152 8.51 4.46 9.04
N ALA A 153 7.96 4.08 7.89
CA ALA A 153 8.68 4.03 6.62
C ALA A 153 7.73 4.34 5.46
N GLY A 154 8.13 5.27 4.59
CA GLY A 154 7.38 5.60 3.37
C GLY A 154 6.01 6.26 3.58
N GLY A 155 5.61 6.52 4.82
CA GLY A 155 4.30 7.04 5.21
C GLY A 155 3.37 5.98 5.80
N GLU A 156 3.82 4.74 5.86
CA GLU A 156 3.22 3.62 6.58
C GLU A 156 3.81 3.57 7.98
N LEU A 157 2.97 3.51 9.00
CA LEU A 157 3.43 3.53 10.38
C LEU A 157 2.74 2.47 11.24
N ARG A 158 3.46 1.99 12.25
CA ARG A 158 2.95 1.13 13.32
C ARG A 158 3.37 1.64 14.68
N ALA A 159 2.37 1.82 15.56
CA ALA A 159 2.55 2.26 16.94
C ALA A 159 2.38 1.09 17.91
N ARG A 160 3.29 1.01 18.89
CA ARG A 160 3.12 0.28 20.13
C ARG A 160 3.10 1.30 21.27
N GLY A 161 2.08 1.25 22.13
CA GLY A 161 1.78 2.35 23.05
C GLY A 161 0.92 3.41 22.37
N ARG A 162 0.85 4.60 22.96
CA ARG A 162 0.03 5.72 22.51
C ARG A 162 0.90 6.82 21.90
N TRP A 163 0.58 7.20 20.66
CA TRP A 163 1.34 8.19 19.90
C TRP A 163 0.42 9.20 19.23
N THR A 164 0.86 10.45 19.14
CA THR A 164 0.23 11.46 18.28
C THR A 164 1.03 11.57 17.01
N ILE A 165 0.40 11.33 15.88
CA ILE A 165 0.99 11.38 14.55
C ILE A 165 0.43 12.53 13.75
N ALA A 166 1.19 13.01 12.77
CA ALA A 166 0.75 14.00 11.80
C ALA A 166 0.18 13.31 10.55
N ILE A 167 -0.91 13.85 10.02
CA ILE A 167 -1.45 13.52 8.69
C ILE A 167 -1.23 14.76 7.81
N GLU A 168 -0.59 14.56 6.63
CA GLU A 168 -0.05 15.67 5.84
C GLU A 168 -1.13 16.56 5.18
N HIS A 169 -2.20 15.97 4.65
CA HIS A 169 -3.17 16.70 3.83
C HIS A 169 -4.62 16.46 4.27
N PRO A 170 -5.34 17.47 4.78
CA PRO A 170 -4.81 18.74 5.31
C PRO A 170 -3.99 18.46 6.60
N PRO A 171 -3.04 19.34 6.94
CA PRO A 171 -2.22 19.14 8.14
C PRO A 171 -3.11 19.03 9.38
N ARG A 172 -3.05 17.88 10.04
CA ARG A 172 -3.76 17.59 11.29
C ARG A 172 -3.03 16.52 12.07
N THR A 173 -3.40 16.35 13.32
CA THR A 173 -2.89 15.27 14.16
C THR A 173 -3.98 14.26 14.44
N CYS A 174 -3.58 13.01 14.62
CA CYS A 174 -4.46 11.96 15.10
C CYS A 174 -3.72 11.12 16.16
N THR A 175 -4.45 10.62 17.14
CA THR A 175 -3.89 9.73 18.16
C THR A 175 -4.10 8.28 17.73
N VAL A 176 -3.04 7.50 17.78
CA VAL A 176 -3.02 6.06 17.51
C VAL A 176 -2.57 5.31 18.75
N THR A 177 -3.15 4.12 19.00
CA THR A 177 -2.81 3.29 20.17
C THR A 177 -2.73 1.82 19.76
N ASN A 178 -1.53 1.24 19.77
CA ASN A 178 -1.29 -0.17 19.40
C ASN A 178 -1.90 -0.54 18.03
N GLU A 179 -1.75 0.33 17.05
CA GLU A 179 -2.29 0.15 15.70
C GLU A 179 -1.38 0.76 14.63
N SER A 180 -1.71 0.51 13.39
CA SER A 180 -1.01 1.00 12.22
C SER A 180 -1.85 2.01 11.46
N VAL A 181 -1.19 2.87 10.69
CA VAL A 181 -1.80 3.77 9.71
C VAL A 181 -1.04 3.66 8.39
N GLY A 182 -1.77 3.41 7.31
CA GLY A 182 -1.26 3.53 5.95
C GLY A 182 -1.93 4.70 5.25
N THR A 183 -1.18 5.41 4.39
CA THR A 183 -1.71 6.56 3.66
C THR A 183 -1.29 6.53 2.20
N SER A 184 -2.27 6.42 1.31
CA SER A 184 -2.11 6.58 -0.13
C SER A 184 -2.50 7.99 -0.58
N GLY A 185 -1.68 8.63 -1.43
CA GLY A 185 -1.94 9.99 -1.90
C GLY A 185 -1.50 10.24 -3.33
N THR A 186 -2.29 11.00 -4.10
CA THR A 186 -2.03 11.32 -5.51
C THR A 186 -0.90 12.34 -5.70
N TYR A 187 -0.51 13.06 -4.65
CA TYR A 187 0.47 14.14 -4.67
C TYR A 187 1.93 13.65 -4.68
N ARG A 188 2.20 12.41 -4.30
CA ARG A 188 3.56 11.89 -4.13
C ARG A 188 4.30 11.69 -5.45
N ARG A 189 3.64 11.09 -6.45
CA ARG A 189 4.22 10.82 -7.78
C ARG A 189 3.21 11.16 -8.86
N ASN A 190 3.57 12.08 -9.74
CA ASN A 190 2.74 12.50 -10.88
C ASN A 190 3.63 13.10 -11.98
N PHE A 191 3.10 13.23 -13.18
CA PHE A 191 3.66 14.08 -14.24
C PHE A 191 2.55 14.90 -14.90
N GLN A 192 2.95 15.95 -15.61
CA GLN A 192 2.03 16.81 -16.35
C GLN A 192 2.27 16.70 -17.86
N SER A 193 1.22 16.58 -18.62
CA SER A 193 1.25 16.59 -20.08
C SER A 193 -0.04 17.19 -20.63
N GLY A 194 0.07 18.10 -21.61
CA GLY A 194 -1.09 18.75 -22.23
C GLY A 194 -2.00 19.50 -21.23
N GLY A 195 -1.44 20.09 -20.17
CA GLY A 195 -2.19 20.79 -19.12
C GLY A 195 -2.96 19.86 -18.16
N ARG A 196 -2.81 18.53 -18.28
CA ARG A 196 -3.40 17.52 -17.41
C ARG A 196 -2.36 16.86 -16.55
N GLN A 197 -2.70 16.63 -15.27
CA GLN A 197 -1.88 15.88 -14.31
C GLN A 197 -2.28 14.40 -14.33
N TYR A 198 -1.28 13.51 -14.33
CA TYR A 198 -1.43 12.07 -14.29
C TYR A 198 -0.78 11.54 -13.02
N SER A 199 -1.57 10.88 -12.18
CA SER A 199 -1.12 10.25 -10.95
C SER A 199 -0.51 8.88 -11.21
N HIS A 200 0.37 8.43 -10.32
CA HIS A 200 0.90 7.06 -10.31
C HIS A 200 -0.13 6.00 -9.91
N LEU A 201 -1.27 6.40 -9.34
CA LEU A 201 -2.35 5.49 -9.00
C LEU A 201 -3.12 5.11 -10.27
N ILE A 202 -2.89 3.91 -10.75
CA ILE A 202 -3.51 3.35 -11.93
C ILE A 202 -4.70 2.48 -11.50
N ASP A 203 -5.86 2.68 -12.11
CA ASP A 203 -6.99 1.74 -11.99
C ASP A 203 -6.73 0.54 -12.90
N PRO A 204 -6.50 -0.66 -12.34
CA PRO A 204 -6.17 -1.85 -13.14
C PRO A 204 -7.28 -2.26 -14.12
N ARG A 205 -8.53 -1.88 -13.83
CA ARG A 205 -9.71 -2.20 -14.64
C ARG A 205 -9.76 -1.41 -15.94
N THR A 206 -9.18 -0.21 -15.93
CA THR A 206 -9.16 0.70 -17.08
C THR A 206 -7.79 0.87 -17.70
N GLY A 207 -6.73 0.48 -16.99
CA GLY A 207 -5.33 0.71 -17.37
C GLY A 207 -4.91 2.17 -17.31
N ARG A 208 -5.68 3.05 -16.67
CA ARG A 208 -5.49 4.51 -16.66
C ARG A 208 -5.33 5.05 -15.25
N PRO A 209 -4.59 6.16 -15.07
CA PRO A 209 -4.60 6.90 -13.81
C PRO A 209 -6.02 7.30 -13.40
N ILE A 210 -6.25 7.25 -12.09
CA ILE A 210 -7.50 7.74 -11.50
C ILE A 210 -7.76 9.20 -11.88
N THR A 211 -9.04 9.56 -12.02
CA THR A 211 -9.46 10.92 -12.44
C THR A 211 -10.39 11.61 -11.46
N HIS A 212 -10.82 10.92 -10.41
CA HIS A 212 -11.63 11.52 -9.35
C HIS A 212 -10.80 12.48 -8.47
N ARG A 213 -11.48 13.25 -7.62
CA ARG A 213 -10.87 14.32 -6.83
C ARG A 213 -10.40 13.87 -5.44
N THR A 214 -10.34 12.58 -5.15
CA THR A 214 -9.76 12.09 -3.91
C THR A 214 -8.25 12.30 -3.95
N VAL A 215 -7.74 13.05 -2.99
CA VAL A 215 -6.33 13.46 -2.89
C VAL A 215 -5.53 12.44 -2.08
N SER A 216 -6.12 11.97 -0.98
CA SER A 216 -5.50 10.95 -0.13
C SER A 216 -6.55 10.13 0.62
N VAL A 217 -6.15 8.92 0.99
CA VAL A 217 -6.89 8.04 1.88
C VAL A 217 -5.95 7.52 2.93
N SER A 218 -6.33 7.65 4.20
CA SER A 218 -5.64 7.03 5.34
C SER A 218 -6.50 5.92 5.92
N VAL A 219 -5.89 4.79 6.24
CA VAL A 219 -6.57 3.63 6.84
C VAL A 219 -5.86 3.25 8.14
N ARG A 220 -6.64 3.01 9.20
CA ARG A 220 -6.15 2.50 10.50
C ARG A 220 -6.46 1.02 10.61
N HIS A 221 -5.46 0.22 10.93
CA HIS A 221 -5.59 -1.24 11.03
C HIS A 221 -4.62 -1.79 12.10
N ALA A 222 -4.87 -2.99 12.61
CA ALA A 222 -3.94 -3.65 13.53
C ALA A 222 -2.64 -4.13 12.83
N ASP A 223 -2.70 -4.36 11.52
CA ASP A 223 -1.63 -4.85 10.65
C ASP A 223 -1.29 -3.76 9.64
N CYS A 224 -0.01 -3.37 9.55
CA CYS A 224 0.43 -2.25 8.72
C CYS A 224 0.36 -2.59 7.22
N ALA A 225 0.65 -3.83 6.85
CA ALA A 225 0.48 -4.27 5.45
C ALA A 225 -0.97 -4.14 4.99
N GLN A 226 -1.95 -4.43 5.86
CA GLN A 226 -3.36 -4.24 5.54
C GLN A 226 -3.74 -2.76 5.48
N ALA A 227 -3.20 -1.92 6.37
CA ALA A 227 -3.43 -0.47 6.33
C ALA A 227 -2.95 0.14 5.01
N ASP A 228 -1.74 -0.22 4.57
CA ASP A 228 -1.11 0.19 3.31
C ASP A 228 -1.97 -0.23 2.10
N ALA A 229 -2.28 -1.53 1.99
CA ALA A 229 -3.04 -2.07 0.87
C ALA A 229 -4.46 -1.49 0.77
N TRP A 230 -5.17 -1.37 1.90
CA TRP A 230 -6.50 -0.77 1.91
C TRP A 230 -6.48 0.72 1.60
N ALA A 231 -5.45 1.46 2.05
CA ALA A 231 -5.30 2.87 1.70
C ALA A 231 -5.15 3.05 0.19
N ALA A 232 -4.33 2.22 -0.46
CA ALA A 232 -4.16 2.21 -1.92
C ALA A 232 -5.46 1.81 -2.64
N ALA A 233 -6.12 0.74 -2.21
CA ALA A 233 -7.36 0.23 -2.78
C ALA A 233 -8.49 1.27 -2.75
N LEU A 234 -8.72 1.85 -1.57
CA LEU A 234 -9.77 2.86 -1.36
C LEU A 234 -9.44 4.17 -2.09
N ASN A 235 -8.15 4.49 -2.27
CA ASN A 235 -7.77 5.67 -3.05
C ASN A 235 -8.02 5.44 -4.54
N VAL A 236 -7.79 4.24 -5.08
CA VAL A 236 -8.16 3.94 -6.48
C VAL A 236 -9.68 4.04 -6.69
N LEU A 237 -10.49 3.57 -5.73
CA LEU A 237 -11.95 3.69 -5.78
C LEU A 237 -12.46 5.13 -5.65
N GLY A 238 -11.71 5.98 -4.95
CA GLY A 238 -12.15 7.32 -4.58
C GLY A 238 -13.24 7.33 -3.51
N VAL A 239 -13.56 8.52 -2.98
CA VAL A 239 -14.45 8.67 -1.83
C VAL A 239 -15.88 8.17 -2.09
N GLU A 240 -16.40 8.33 -3.32
CA GLU A 240 -17.80 7.99 -3.61
C GLU A 240 -18.05 6.47 -3.63
N ALA A 241 -17.11 5.66 -4.10
CA ALA A 241 -17.21 4.20 -4.07
C ALA A 241 -16.50 3.60 -2.84
N GLY A 242 -15.38 4.20 -2.42
CA GLY A 242 -14.55 3.68 -1.34
C GLY A 242 -15.15 3.85 0.05
N LEU A 243 -15.84 4.98 0.34
CA LEU A 243 -16.44 5.19 1.66
C LEU A 243 -17.58 4.20 1.97
N PRO A 244 -18.55 3.95 1.07
CA PRO A 244 -19.54 2.90 1.28
C PRO A 244 -18.92 1.50 1.47
N LEU A 245 -17.85 1.19 0.73
CA LEU A 245 -17.13 -0.07 0.91
C LEU A 245 -16.47 -0.14 2.30
N ALA A 246 -15.79 0.94 2.73
CA ALA A 246 -15.17 1.01 4.06
C ALA A 246 -16.21 0.84 5.18
N GLU A 247 -17.40 1.43 5.04
CA GLU A 247 -18.52 1.24 5.99
C GLU A 247 -18.98 -0.23 6.01
N ARG A 248 -19.21 -0.84 4.86
CA ARG A 248 -19.63 -2.25 4.75
C ARG A 248 -18.65 -3.21 5.40
N LEU A 249 -17.35 -2.96 5.23
CA LEU A 249 -16.26 -3.80 5.76
C LEU A 249 -15.79 -3.38 7.16
N ASN A 250 -16.40 -2.36 7.76
CA ASN A 250 -16.00 -1.78 9.05
C ASN A 250 -14.51 -1.38 9.09
N LEU A 251 -13.99 -0.86 7.97
CA LEU A 251 -12.63 -0.34 7.88
C LEU A 251 -12.59 1.08 8.43
N ALA A 252 -11.63 1.37 9.29
CA ALA A 252 -11.37 2.72 9.76
C ALA A 252 -10.61 3.51 8.70
N ALA A 253 -11.33 4.20 7.82
CA ALA A 253 -10.82 4.91 6.67
C ALA A 253 -11.23 6.38 6.68
N GLN A 254 -10.31 7.25 6.26
CA GLN A 254 -10.53 8.68 6.11
C GLN A 254 -10.08 9.13 4.73
N PHE A 255 -10.95 9.82 4.04
CA PHE A 255 -10.77 10.32 2.68
C PHE A 255 -10.62 11.84 2.69
N VAL A 256 -9.68 12.34 1.93
CA VAL A 256 -9.53 13.77 1.64
C VAL A 256 -9.78 13.96 0.15
N SER A 257 -10.70 14.85 -0.18
CA SER A 257 -11.06 15.16 -1.56
C SER A 257 -11.01 16.66 -1.81
N GLU A 258 -10.66 17.06 -3.04
CA GLU A 258 -10.68 18.43 -3.45
C GLU A 258 -12.06 18.80 -4.01
N ARG A 259 -12.69 19.84 -3.46
CA ARG A 259 -13.90 20.46 -4.00
C ARG A 259 -13.58 21.53 -5.03
N ASN A 260 -14.61 22.02 -5.72
CA ASN A 260 -14.49 23.18 -6.61
C ASN A 260 -13.85 24.36 -5.85
N GLY A 261 -12.83 24.98 -6.47
CA GLY A 261 -12.08 26.09 -5.86
C GLY A 261 -10.91 25.66 -4.96
N GLY A 262 -10.47 24.40 -5.01
CA GLY A 262 -9.27 23.94 -4.29
C GLY A 262 -9.46 23.70 -2.79
N LYS A 263 -10.70 23.77 -2.28
CA LYS A 263 -11.00 23.51 -0.87
C LYS A 263 -10.99 22.00 -0.60
N LEU A 264 -10.25 21.59 0.43
CA LEU A 264 -10.22 20.20 0.86
C LEU A 264 -11.43 19.86 1.75
N GLU A 265 -12.03 18.71 1.51
CA GLU A 265 -13.07 18.10 2.31
C GLU A 265 -12.58 16.80 2.88
N VAL A 266 -12.88 16.54 4.16
CA VAL A 266 -12.55 15.29 4.85
C VAL A 266 -13.84 14.53 5.11
N ARG A 267 -13.88 13.26 4.70
CA ARG A 267 -14.97 12.32 5.00
C ARG A 267 -14.37 11.06 5.62
N SER A 268 -14.97 10.57 6.68
CA SER A 268 -14.46 9.41 7.43
C SER A 268 -15.53 8.35 7.59
N SER A 269 -15.12 7.08 7.62
CA SER A 269 -16.00 5.99 8.03
C SER A 269 -16.35 6.08 9.51
N ALA A 270 -17.47 5.46 9.92
CA ALA A 270 -17.88 5.37 11.31
C ALA A 270 -16.80 4.71 12.19
N ALA A 271 -16.12 3.68 11.67
CA ALA A 271 -15.02 2.99 12.36
C ALA A 271 -13.83 3.92 12.63
N TRP A 272 -13.50 4.85 11.72
CA TRP A 272 -12.46 5.86 11.94
C TRP A 272 -12.87 6.81 13.06
N THR A 273 -14.08 7.37 12.99
CA THR A 273 -14.58 8.33 13.97
C THR A 273 -14.66 7.72 15.37
N THR A 274 -15.08 6.46 15.48
CA THR A 274 -15.13 5.74 16.76
C THR A 274 -13.73 5.62 17.38
N ARG A 275 -12.69 5.31 16.59
CA ARG A 275 -11.31 5.21 17.08
C ARG A 275 -10.75 6.57 17.51
N GLU A 276 -11.14 7.67 16.89
CA GLU A 276 -10.75 9.02 17.31
C GLU A 276 -11.43 9.43 18.63
N ALA A 277 -12.68 8.99 18.85
CA ALA A 277 -13.48 9.33 20.03
C ALA A 277 -13.13 8.52 21.29
N LEU A 278 -12.32 7.45 21.16
CA LEU A 278 -11.93 6.66 22.33
C LEU A 278 -11.13 7.54 23.31
N PRO A 279 -11.59 7.66 24.58
CA PRO A 279 -10.95 8.51 25.57
C PRO A 279 -9.50 8.06 25.78
N SER A 280 -8.64 9.04 25.98
CA SER A 280 -7.25 8.78 26.41
C SER A 280 -7.28 7.91 27.66
N ALA A 281 -6.89 6.64 27.53
CA ALA A 281 -6.51 5.90 28.72
C ALA A 281 -5.43 6.72 29.42
N THR A 282 -5.76 7.31 30.56
CA THR A 282 -4.83 8.01 31.44
C THR A 282 -3.71 7.02 31.75
N PRO A 283 -2.44 7.38 31.61
CA PRO A 283 -1.37 6.53 32.13
C PRO A 283 -1.64 6.38 33.62
N ASP A 284 -1.86 5.13 34.04
CA ASP A 284 -1.91 4.81 35.46
C ASP A 284 -0.68 5.39 36.15
N GLY A 285 -0.95 6.47 36.88
CA GLY A 285 0.02 7.03 37.82
C GLY A 285 0.30 6.00 38.90
N LYS A 286 1.38 5.30 38.78
CA LYS A 286 2.02 4.67 39.95
C LYS A 286 3.44 5.19 40.09
N ARG A 287 3.59 5.80 41.22
CA ARG A 287 4.75 6.36 41.94
C ARG A 287 5.98 5.45 41.91
#